data_b45c9c859811e0b181dadf52f4111a45
#
_entry.id   b45c9c859811e0b181dadf52f4111a45
#
_cell.length_a   1.000
_cell.length_b   1.000
_cell.length_c   1.000
_cell.angle_alpha   90.00
_cell.angle_beta   90.00
_cell.angle_gamma   90.00
#
_symmetry.space_group_name_H-M   'P 1'
#
loop_
_entity.id
_entity.type
_entity.pdbx_description
1 polymer ?
#
loop_
_entity_poly.entity_id
_entity_poly.type
_entity_poly.pdbx_seq_one_letter_code
_entity_poly.pdbx_strand_id
1 'polypeptide(L)'
;MNPPKHLSRAAKIWWRKIQDEYALEDQAGQLLLVTALEAFDRMKQAAAKIEVDGPQVHDRFGQLKAHPLLTVERDSRAQMLSALKQLNLDVEPLRDGPGRPAGV
;
A
#
# COMPACT_ATOMS: atom_id res chain seq x y z
N MET A 1 9.53 8.26 15.55
CA MET A 1 8.66 7.10 15.80
C MET A 1 9.09 5.92 14.98
N ASN A 2 9.11 4.77 15.61
CA ASN A 2 9.59 3.57 14.94
C ASN A 2 8.47 2.87 14.20
N PRO A 3 8.78 2.30 13.04
CA PRO A 3 7.77 1.52 12.32
C PRO A 3 7.44 0.24 13.08
N PRO A 4 6.23 -0.29 12.87
CA PRO A 4 5.89 -1.59 13.45
C PRO A 4 6.86 -2.67 13.01
N LYS A 5 7.17 -3.57 13.93
CA LYS A 5 8.19 -4.59 13.69
C LYS A 5 7.78 -5.61 12.65
N HIS A 6 6.48 -5.84 12.51
CA HIS A 6 5.99 -6.88 11.59
C HIS A 6 6.04 -6.46 10.13
N LEU A 7 6.29 -5.19 9.84
CA LEU A 7 6.35 -4.73 8.47
C LEU A 7 7.65 -5.21 7.81
N SER A 8 7.61 -5.41 6.52
CA SER A 8 8.81 -5.75 5.77
C SER A 8 9.82 -4.61 5.81
N ARG A 9 11.05 -4.92 5.41
CA ARG A 9 12.09 -3.90 5.34
C ARG A 9 11.67 -2.76 4.41
N ALA A 10 11.11 -3.09 3.24
CA ALA A 10 10.68 -2.08 2.29
C ALA A 10 9.57 -1.22 2.88
N ALA A 11 8.60 -1.84 3.57
CA ALA A 11 7.53 -1.08 4.19
C ALA A 11 8.05 -0.18 5.29
N LYS A 12 9.04 -0.63 6.06
CA LYS A 12 9.64 0.21 7.09
C LYS A 12 10.34 1.43 6.50
N ILE A 13 10.96 1.26 5.34
CA ILE A 13 11.58 2.38 4.66
C ILE A 13 10.52 3.41 4.26
N TRP A 14 9.40 2.93 3.71
CA TRP A 14 8.31 3.84 3.36
C TRP A 14 7.69 4.50 4.58
N TRP A 15 7.57 3.76 5.68
CA TRP A 15 7.10 4.35 6.94
C TRP A 15 7.94 5.57 7.32
N ARG A 16 9.26 5.41 7.30
CA ARG A 16 10.15 6.49 7.69
C ARG A 16 10.07 7.66 6.74
N LYS A 17 10.02 7.39 5.44
CA LYS A 17 9.94 8.45 4.44
C LYS A 17 8.66 9.26 4.60
N ILE A 18 7.55 8.57 4.81
CA ILE A 18 6.26 9.25 4.95
C ILE A 18 6.21 10.04 6.25
N GLN A 19 6.71 9.48 7.34
CA GLN A 19 6.75 10.20 8.60
C GLN A 19 7.64 11.44 8.51
N ASP A 20 8.77 11.33 7.83
CA ASP A 20 9.66 12.47 7.67
C ASP A 20 9.01 13.59 6.87
N GLU A 21 8.22 13.21 5.89
CA GLU A 21 7.64 14.20 4.99
C GLU A 21 6.36 14.81 5.55
N TYR A 22 5.54 14.01 6.22
CA TYR A 22 4.20 14.45 6.63
C TYR A 22 4.00 14.53 8.13
N ALA A 23 4.92 13.99 8.92
CA ALA A 23 4.86 14.05 10.38
C ALA A 23 3.50 13.62 10.92
N LEU A 24 3.09 12.42 10.58
CA LEU A 24 1.81 11.90 11.03
C LEU A 24 1.91 11.56 12.51
N GLU A 25 1.39 12.43 13.35
CA GLU A 25 1.50 12.24 14.79
C GLU A 25 0.24 11.73 15.45
N ASP A 26 -0.91 11.92 14.80
CA ASP A 26 -2.16 11.45 15.36
C ASP A 26 -2.30 9.94 15.21
N GLN A 27 -2.99 9.33 16.16
CA GLN A 27 -3.12 7.89 16.20
C GLN A 27 -3.89 7.36 14.98
N ALA A 28 -4.90 8.08 14.55
CA ALA A 28 -5.67 7.64 13.38
C ALA A 28 -4.82 7.65 12.13
N GLY A 29 -3.99 8.66 11.95
CA GLY A 29 -3.07 8.73 10.81
C GLY A 29 -2.07 7.59 10.84
N GLN A 30 -1.55 7.27 12.02
CA GLN A 30 -0.61 6.16 12.14
C GLN A 30 -1.28 4.83 11.84
N LEU A 31 -2.52 4.64 12.29
CA LEU A 31 -3.26 3.42 11.98
C LEU A 31 -3.51 3.28 10.48
N LEU A 32 -3.87 4.38 9.82
CA LEU A 32 -4.04 4.35 8.37
C LEU A 32 -2.74 4.03 7.66
N LEU A 33 -1.62 4.58 8.13
CA LEU A 33 -0.33 4.30 7.52
C LEU A 33 0.06 2.85 7.70
N VAL A 34 -0.15 2.28 8.90
CA VAL A 34 0.11 0.86 9.12
C VAL A 34 -0.75 0.02 8.18
N THR A 35 -2.04 0.35 8.07
CA THR A 35 -2.94 -0.40 7.20
C THR A 35 -2.47 -0.35 5.75
N ALA A 36 -2.05 0.82 5.29
CA ALA A 36 -1.55 0.96 3.92
C ALA A 36 -0.30 0.11 3.70
N LEU A 37 0.61 0.10 4.67
CA LEU A 37 1.87 -0.61 4.49
C LEU A 37 1.72 -2.11 4.69
N GLU A 38 0.77 -2.55 5.49
CA GLU A 38 0.44 -3.97 5.55
C GLU A 38 -0.13 -4.44 4.20
N ALA A 39 -0.98 -3.63 3.60
CA ALA A 39 -1.49 -3.94 2.27
C ALA A 39 -0.37 -3.93 1.23
N PHE A 40 0.55 -2.98 1.35
CA PHE A 40 1.74 -2.95 0.49
C PHE A 40 2.51 -4.27 0.57
N ASP A 41 2.73 -4.78 1.79
CA ASP A 41 3.46 -6.03 1.97
C ASP A 41 2.73 -7.20 1.34
N ARG A 42 1.40 -7.28 1.54
CA ARG A 42 0.62 -8.36 0.92
C ARG A 42 0.68 -8.28 -0.60
N MET A 43 0.59 -7.08 -1.14
CA MET A 43 0.66 -6.86 -2.58
C MET A 43 2.00 -7.34 -3.13
N LYS A 44 3.10 -6.98 -2.46
CA LYS A 44 4.44 -7.35 -2.92
C LYS A 44 4.67 -8.85 -2.82
N GLN A 45 4.17 -9.47 -1.75
CA GLN A 45 4.30 -10.92 -1.60
C GLN A 45 3.52 -11.67 -2.68
N ALA A 46 2.31 -11.21 -2.96
CA ALA A 46 1.50 -11.82 -4.02
C ALA A 46 2.16 -11.65 -5.38
N ALA A 47 2.65 -10.45 -5.66
CA ALA A 47 3.32 -10.17 -6.92
C ALA A 47 4.56 -11.05 -7.11
N ALA A 48 5.34 -11.24 -6.05
CA ALA A 48 6.54 -12.06 -6.11
C ALA A 48 6.21 -13.51 -6.42
N LYS A 49 5.15 -14.04 -5.82
CA LYS A 49 4.75 -15.41 -6.07
C LYS A 49 4.24 -15.58 -7.48
N ILE A 50 3.46 -14.62 -7.97
CA ILE A 50 2.97 -14.67 -9.34
C ILE A 50 4.13 -14.60 -10.33
N GLU A 51 5.16 -13.81 -10.02
CA GLU A 51 6.34 -13.73 -10.88
C GLU A 51 7.02 -15.08 -11.04
N VAL A 52 7.06 -15.85 -9.95
CA VAL A 52 7.66 -17.19 -9.97
C VAL A 52 6.77 -18.19 -10.70
N ASP A 53 5.47 -18.18 -10.41
CA ASP A 53 4.54 -19.18 -10.91
C ASP A 53 3.95 -18.86 -12.28
N GLY A 54 3.99 -17.58 -12.67
CA GLY A 54 3.26 -17.11 -13.84
C GLY A 54 1.81 -16.77 -13.50
N PRO A 55 1.14 -16.02 -14.38
CA PRO A 55 -0.23 -15.56 -14.09
C PRO A 55 -1.28 -16.66 -14.18
N GLN A 56 -0.93 -17.82 -14.73
CA GLN A 56 -1.82 -18.95 -14.82
C GLN A 56 -1.18 -20.16 -14.16
N VAL A 57 -1.99 -20.95 -13.49
CA VAL A 57 -1.54 -22.17 -12.84
C VAL A 57 -2.52 -23.29 -13.17
N HIS A 58 -2.09 -24.54 -12.97
CA HIS A 58 -2.98 -25.68 -13.16
C HIS A 58 -3.69 -25.99 -11.86
N ASP A 59 -4.98 -26.26 -11.96
CA ASP A 59 -5.70 -26.73 -10.78
C ASP A 59 -5.45 -28.23 -10.59
N ARG A 60 -6.11 -28.82 -9.61
CA ARG A 60 -5.89 -30.23 -9.30
C ARG A 60 -6.38 -31.18 -10.38
N PHE A 61 -7.16 -30.67 -11.33
CA PHE A 61 -7.63 -31.44 -12.48
C PHE A 61 -6.78 -31.17 -13.72
N GLY A 62 -5.70 -30.44 -13.58
CA GLY A 62 -4.82 -30.14 -14.70
C GLY A 62 -5.29 -29.05 -15.61
N GLN A 63 -6.34 -28.33 -15.25
CA GLN A 63 -6.85 -27.23 -16.08
C GLN A 63 -6.19 -25.93 -15.72
N LEU A 64 -5.92 -25.12 -16.74
CA LEU A 64 -5.35 -23.80 -16.51
C LEU A 64 -6.39 -22.88 -15.90
N LYS A 65 -5.94 -22.09 -14.92
CA LYS A 65 -6.77 -21.06 -14.31
C LYS A 65 -5.89 -19.89 -13.93
N ALA A 66 -6.52 -18.77 -13.67
CA ALA A 66 -5.81 -17.60 -13.19
C ALA A 66 -5.17 -17.91 -11.84
N HIS A 67 -3.98 -17.37 -11.60
CA HIS A 67 -3.31 -17.55 -10.31
C HIS A 67 -4.19 -16.95 -9.22
N PRO A 68 -4.47 -17.69 -8.14
CA PRO A 68 -5.36 -17.16 -7.10
C PRO A 68 -4.84 -15.89 -6.43
N LEU A 69 -3.54 -15.64 -6.45
CA LEU A 69 -3.00 -14.46 -5.84
C LEU A 69 -3.15 -13.19 -6.69
N LEU A 70 -3.63 -13.31 -7.95
CA LEU A 70 -3.92 -12.13 -8.75
C LEU A 70 -4.98 -11.26 -8.08
N THR A 71 -6.01 -11.88 -7.52
CA THR A 71 -7.04 -11.15 -6.79
C THR A 71 -6.46 -10.52 -5.52
N VAL A 72 -5.61 -11.26 -4.81
CA VAL A 72 -4.99 -10.73 -3.61
C VAL A 72 -4.13 -9.51 -3.94
N GLU A 73 -3.35 -9.59 -5.00
CA GLU A 73 -2.52 -8.46 -5.41
C GLU A 73 -3.38 -7.24 -5.74
N ARG A 74 -4.43 -7.45 -6.54
CA ARG A 74 -5.32 -6.36 -6.93
C ARG A 74 -6.00 -5.72 -5.74
N ASP A 75 -6.55 -6.55 -4.85
CA ASP A 75 -7.30 -6.04 -3.71
C ASP A 75 -6.39 -5.36 -2.70
N SER A 76 -5.20 -5.89 -2.50
CA SER A 76 -4.24 -5.28 -1.58
C SER A 76 -3.77 -3.93 -2.12
N ARG A 77 -3.54 -3.83 -3.42
CA ARG A 77 -3.19 -2.54 -4.02
C ARG A 77 -4.30 -1.53 -3.82
N ALA A 78 -5.54 -1.94 -4.01
CA ALA A 78 -6.68 -1.04 -3.82
C ALA A 78 -6.79 -0.59 -2.37
N GLN A 79 -6.57 -1.51 -1.43
CA GLN A 79 -6.60 -1.17 0.00
C GLN A 79 -5.50 -0.19 0.36
N MET A 80 -4.29 -0.40 -0.17
CA MET A 80 -3.19 0.51 0.07
C MET A 80 -3.52 1.91 -0.44
N LEU A 81 -4.00 1.99 -1.68
CA LEU A 81 -4.31 3.29 -2.28
C LEU A 81 -5.44 3.99 -1.55
N SER A 82 -6.44 3.23 -1.10
CA SER A 82 -7.54 3.79 -0.34
C SER A 82 -7.08 4.37 0.98
N ALA A 83 -6.22 3.65 1.70
CA ALA A 83 -5.69 4.14 2.97
C ALA A 83 -4.83 5.38 2.77
N LEU A 84 -3.99 5.38 1.74
CA LEU A 84 -3.15 6.54 1.44
C LEU A 84 -4.02 7.76 1.06
N LYS A 85 -5.09 7.52 0.34
CA LYS A 85 -6.02 8.60 -0.01
C LYS A 85 -6.65 9.19 1.24
N GLN A 86 -7.04 8.36 2.19
CA GLN A 86 -7.63 8.84 3.42
C GLN A 86 -6.65 9.63 4.26
N LEU A 87 -5.36 9.39 4.10
CA LEU A 87 -4.33 10.18 4.75
C LEU A 87 -4.13 11.55 4.09
N ASN A 88 -4.69 11.75 2.90
CA ASN A 88 -4.53 12.99 2.15
C ASN A 88 -3.07 13.30 1.82
N LEU A 89 -2.30 12.27 1.59
CA LEU A 89 -0.89 12.48 1.26
C LEU A 89 -0.69 13.04 -0.13
N ASP A 90 -1.72 13.02 -0.96
CA ASP A 90 -1.67 13.62 -2.28
C ASP A 90 -1.78 15.14 -2.22
N VAL A 91 -2.16 15.68 -1.07
CA VAL A 91 -2.23 17.10 -0.88
C VAL A 91 -0.90 17.54 -0.28
N GLU A 92 -0.19 18.40 -0.97
CA GLU A 92 1.07 18.85 -0.43
C GLU A 92 0.85 19.74 0.77
N PRO A 93 1.32 19.31 1.94
CA PRO A 93 1.03 20.06 3.15
C PRO A 93 1.60 21.47 3.13
N LEU A 94 2.68 21.68 2.43
CA LEU A 94 3.30 22.98 2.39
C LEU A 94 2.84 23.81 1.24
N ARG A 95 1.92 23.29 0.45
CA ARG A 95 1.42 24.07 -0.65
C ARG A 95 0.45 25.07 -0.11
N ASP A 96 0.88 26.22 0.01
CA ASP A 96 -0.02 27.26 0.37
C ASP A 96 -0.57 27.90 -0.83
N GLY A 97 -0.68 27.18 -1.82
CA GLY A 97 -1.03 27.70 -3.05
C GLY A 97 -2.33 28.35 -3.09
N PRO A 98 -2.34 29.61 -3.22
CA PRO A 98 -3.57 30.23 -3.64
C PRO A 98 -3.99 29.67 -4.97
N GLY A 99 -3.06 29.07 -5.63
CA GLY A 99 -3.37 28.47 -6.89
C GLY A 99 -4.16 27.21 -6.80
N ARG A 100 -4.49 26.79 -5.61
CA ARG A 100 -5.39 25.66 -5.49
C ARG A 100 -6.76 26.12 -5.10
N PRO A 101 -7.49 26.63 -6.03
CA PRO A 101 -8.81 27.11 -5.69
C PRO A 101 -9.65 25.97 -5.17
N ALA A 102 -10.45 26.28 -4.21
CA ALA A 102 -11.30 25.27 -3.64
C ALA A 102 -12.26 24.77 -4.71
N GLY A 103 -12.49 23.49 -4.68
CA GLY A 103 -13.43 22.90 -5.59
C GLY A 103 -12.94 22.75 -7.00
N VAL A 104 -11.69 22.98 -7.20
CA VAL A 104 -11.12 22.88 -8.53
C VAL A 104 -10.12 21.76 -8.56
#